data_6866f6ac15c17098736c84dd8cfd01b2
#
_entry.id   6866f6ac15c17098736c84dd8cfd01b2
#
_cell.length_a   1.000
_cell.length_b   1.000
_cell.length_c   1.000
_cell.angle_alpha   90.00
_cell.angle_beta   90.00
_cell.angle_gamma   90.00
#
_symmetry.space_group_name_H-M   'P 1'
#
loop_
_entity.id
_entity.type
_entity.pdbx_description
1 polymer ?
#
loop_
_entity_poly.entity_id
_entity_poly.type
_entity_poly.pdbx_seq_one_letter_code
_entity_poly.pdbx_strand_id
1 'polypeptide(L)'
;KYGVKLLSIGFFVNPETATLWRGGMASNALKQLIADADWGELDYFVLDTPPGTSDIHLTLLQSLAITGAIIVSTPQKVALADARKGIDMYLNDKVNVPILGLVENMAWFTPKELPENKYFLFGKDGCKNLAKEMELPLLAQIPIVQGICESGDEGVPAAVNTESIVAQSFLSLAQSVVTTPVCRRRRSSRSTTSRGGSLPLLSTPASWAKPWCLCLGL
;
A
#
# COMPACT_ATOMS: atom_id res chain seq x y z
N LYS A 1 8.66 -4.10 -15.43
CA LYS A 1 10.07 -4.07 -14.97
C LYS A 1 10.15 -4.82 -13.66
N TYR A 2 11.19 -5.60 -13.42
CA TYR A 2 11.40 -6.41 -12.18
C TYR A 2 10.28 -7.40 -11.85
N GLY A 3 9.55 -7.91 -12.84
CA GLY A 3 8.40 -8.81 -12.64
C GLY A 3 7.14 -8.12 -12.12
N VAL A 4 7.14 -6.79 -12.00
CA VAL A 4 6.00 -5.99 -11.54
C VAL A 4 5.27 -5.38 -12.73
N LYS A 5 3.94 -5.55 -12.78
CA LYS A 5 3.05 -4.81 -13.67
C LYS A 5 2.65 -3.52 -12.96
N LEU A 6 2.86 -2.39 -13.61
CA LEU A 6 2.58 -1.07 -13.05
C LEU A 6 1.61 -0.34 -13.97
N LEU A 7 0.60 0.28 -13.38
CA LEU A 7 -0.32 1.15 -14.08
C LEU A 7 -0.57 2.42 -13.26
N SER A 8 -0.49 3.55 -13.92
CA SER A 8 -0.72 4.87 -13.31
C SER A 8 -1.46 5.75 -14.30
N ILE A 9 -2.33 6.61 -13.78
CA ILE A 9 -2.98 7.65 -14.58
C ILE A 9 -1.94 8.57 -15.24
N GLY A 10 -0.80 8.77 -14.59
CA GLY A 10 0.32 9.57 -15.10
C GLY A 10 0.90 9.07 -16.42
N PHE A 11 0.63 7.82 -16.82
CA PHE A 11 1.06 7.31 -18.13
C PHE A 11 0.19 7.80 -19.29
N PHE A 12 -1.00 8.33 -19.01
CA PHE A 12 -2.01 8.73 -19.99
C PHE A 12 -2.22 10.24 -20.05
N VAL A 13 -1.61 11.00 -19.14
CA VAL A 13 -1.74 12.47 -19.09
C VAL A 13 -0.39 13.13 -19.38
N ASN A 14 -0.45 14.28 -20.04
CA ASN A 14 0.75 15.06 -20.28
C ASN A 14 1.24 15.65 -18.95
N PRO A 15 2.50 15.39 -18.53
CA PRO A 15 3.04 15.89 -17.27
C PRO A 15 3.10 17.41 -17.16
N GLU A 16 3.13 18.12 -18.30
CA GLU A 16 3.15 19.59 -18.34
C GLU A 16 1.76 20.23 -18.22
N THR A 17 0.69 19.43 -18.26
CA THR A 17 -0.68 19.93 -18.24
C THR A 17 -1.37 19.56 -16.96
N ALA A 18 -1.86 20.55 -16.19
CA ALA A 18 -2.66 20.29 -15.03
C ALA A 18 -3.98 19.61 -15.41
N THR A 19 -4.14 18.36 -15.04
CA THR A 19 -5.39 17.62 -15.30
C THR A 19 -6.35 17.86 -14.15
N LEU A 20 -7.41 18.63 -14.42
CA LEU A 20 -8.47 18.91 -13.45
C LEU A 20 -9.48 17.74 -13.42
N TRP A 21 -9.23 16.77 -12.57
CA TRP A 21 -10.16 15.66 -12.34
C TRP A 21 -11.14 16.01 -11.22
N ARG A 22 -12.42 16.11 -11.55
CA ARG A 22 -13.46 16.20 -10.53
C ARG A 22 -13.82 14.79 -10.06
N GLY A 23 -14.21 14.64 -8.77
CA GLY A 23 -14.40 13.37 -8.07
C GLY A 23 -14.97 12.22 -8.92
N GLY A 24 -16.11 12.40 -9.58
CA GLY A 24 -16.72 11.37 -10.41
C GLY A 24 -15.88 10.94 -11.64
N MET A 25 -15.13 11.86 -12.25
CA MET A 25 -14.26 11.55 -13.39
C MET A 25 -13.07 10.71 -12.93
N ALA A 26 -12.44 11.06 -11.82
CA ALA A 26 -11.34 10.31 -11.24
C ALA A 26 -11.77 8.90 -10.84
N SER A 27 -12.93 8.76 -10.22
CA SER A 27 -13.50 7.47 -9.84
C SER A 27 -13.82 6.58 -11.04
N ASN A 28 -14.34 7.15 -12.14
CA ASN A 28 -14.62 6.39 -13.37
C ASN A 28 -13.33 5.97 -14.07
N ALA A 29 -12.34 6.85 -14.18
CA ALA A 29 -11.05 6.52 -14.75
C ALA A 29 -10.36 5.40 -13.95
N LEU A 30 -10.43 5.45 -12.62
CA LEU A 30 -9.88 4.41 -11.77
C LEU A 30 -10.57 3.05 -12.01
N LYS A 31 -11.90 3.04 -12.14
CA LYS A 31 -12.64 1.81 -12.47
C LYS A 31 -12.19 1.24 -13.80
N GLN A 32 -12.00 2.08 -14.82
CA GLN A 32 -11.51 1.67 -16.13
C GLN A 32 -10.06 1.13 -16.04
N LEU A 33 -9.16 1.83 -15.36
CA LEU A 33 -7.79 1.38 -15.17
C LEU A 33 -7.73 -0.02 -14.52
N ILE A 34 -8.62 -0.29 -13.57
CA ILE A 34 -8.66 -1.59 -12.90
C ILE A 34 -9.29 -2.65 -13.80
N ALA A 35 -10.40 -2.33 -14.49
CA ALA A 35 -11.21 -3.31 -15.24
C ALA A 35 -10.65 -3.63 -16.63
N ASP A 36 -10.09 -2.64 -17.34
CA ASP A 36 -9.72 -2.78 -18.75
C ASP A 36 -8.25 -3.19 -18.93
N ALA A 37 -7.43 -3.16 -17.87
CA ALA A 37 -6.05 -3.60 -17.96
C ALA A 37 -5.92 -5.12 -17.93
N ASP A 38 -5.07 -5.67 -18.81
CA ASP A 38 -4.70 -7.08 -18.79
C ASP A 38 -3.66 -7.35 -17.68
N TRP A 39 -4.17 -7.64 -16.49
CA TRP A 39 -3.33 -7.97 -15.34
C TRP A 39 -2.74 -9.38 -15.41
N GLY A 40 -3.37 -10.31 -16.16
CA GLY A 40 -3.01 -11.72 -16.18
C GLY A 40 -3.06 -12.34 -14.79
N GLU A 41 -2.18 -13.31 -14.52
CA GLU A 41 -2.07 -13.90 -13.18
C GLU A 41 -1.22 -13.02 -12.26
N LEU A 42 -1.77 -12.71 -11.09
CA LEU A 42 -1.11 -11.92 -10.05
C LEU A 42 -1.13 -12.68 -8.72
N ASP A 43 -0.02 -12.64 -7.99
CA ASP A 43 0.04 -13.06 -6.59
C ASP A 43 -0.49 -11.97 -5.66
N TYR A 44 -0.11 -10.72 -5.93
CA TYR A 44 -0.48 -9.55 -5.16
C TYR A 44 -0.96 -8.43 -6.08
N PHE A 45 -1.97 -7.70 -5.64
CA PHE A 45 -2.45 -6.48 -6.26
C PHE A 45 -2.36 -5.37 -5.23
N VAL A 46 -1.44 -4.42 -5.43
CA VAL A 46 -1.17 -3.33 -4.51
C VAL A 46 -1.75 -2.05 -5.09
N LEU A 47 -2.56 -1.36 -4.30
CA LEU A 47 -3.17 -0.09 -4.65
C LEU A 47 -2.52 1.02 -3.82
N ASP A 48 -1.87 1.96 -4.48
CA ASP A 48 -1.40 3.19 -3.87
C ASP A 48 -2.52 4.22 -3.95
N THR A 49 -3.09 4.57 -2.80
CA THR A 49 -4.25 5.46 -2.73
C THR A 49 -3.82 6.90 -2.50
N PRO A 50 -4.58 7.90 -3.02
CA PRO A 50 -4.29 9.29 -2.72
C PRO A 50 -4.42 9.56 -1.22
N PRO A 51 -3.80 10.64 -0.71
CA PRO A 51 -3.90 10.99 0.71
C PRO A 51 -5.32 11.37 1.13
N GLY A 52 -5.63 11.15 2.39
CA GLY A 52 -6.91 11.50 3.01
C GLY A 52 -8.03 10.49 2.75
N THR A 53 -9.27 10.92 2.95
CA THR A 53 -10.49 10.11 2.83
C THR A 53 -11.38 10.69 1.73
N SER A 54 -11.14 10.31 0.49
CA SER A 54 -11.86 10.84 -0.68
C SER A 54 -12.82 9.82 -1.29
N ASP A 55 -13.67 10.27 -2.23
CA ASP A 55 -14.56 9.41 -3.01
C ASP A 55 -13.82 8.29 -3.77
N ILE A 56 -12.53 8.48 -4.04
CA ILE A 56 -11.68 7.48 -4.69
C ILE A 56 -11.56 6.25 -3.78
N HIS A 57 -11.36 6.43 -2.48
CA HIS A 57 -11.29 5.33 -1.51
C HIS A 57 -12.61 4.56 -1.48
N LEU A 58 -13.74 5.24 -1.41
CA LEU A 58 -15.06 4.59 -1.43
C LEU A 58 -15.28 3.82 -2.73
N THR A 59 -14.85 4.38 -3.86
CA THR A 59 -14.93 3.71 -5.17
C THR A 59 -14.11 2.42 -5.21
N LEU A 60 -12.88 2.44 -4.70
CA LEU A 60 -12.02 1.24 -4.58
C LEU A 60 -12.65 0.18 -3.71
N LEU A 61 -13.12 0.57 -2.52
CA LEU A 61 -13.73 -0.31 -1.53
C LEU A 61 -15.03 -0.96 -2.04
N GLN A 62 -15.78 -0.27 -2.89
CA GLN A 62 -16.99 -0.80 -3.53
C GLN A 62 -16.69 -1.68 -4.75
N SER A 63 -15.56 -1.45 -5.42
CA SER A 63 -15.23 -2.14 -6.69
C SER A 63 -14.37 -3.38 -6.48
N LEU A 64 -13.66 -3.48 -5.37
CA LEU A 64 -12.66 -4.52 -5.12
C LEU A 64 -12.86 -5.19 -3.75
N ALA A 65 -12.60 -6.48 -3.70
CA ALA A 65 -12.53 -7.23 -2.45
C ALA A 65 -11.15 -7.03 -1.79
N ILE A 66 -11.00 -5.93 -1.06
CA ILE A 66 -9.74 -5.57 -0.39
C ILE A 66 -9.42 -6.58 0.71
N THR A 67 -8.22 -7.12 0.70
CA THR A 67 -7.74 -8.07 1.72
C THR A 67 -7.38 -7.37 3.02
N GLY A 68 -6.78 -6.20 2.93
CA GLY A 68 -6.40 -5.38 4.06
C GLY A 68 -5.73 -4.09 3.63
N ALA A 69 -5.66 -3.14 4.54
CA ALA A 69 -5.02 -1.86 4.36
C ALA A 69 -3.71 -1.75 5.16
N ILE A 70 -2.73 -1.08 4.60
CA ILE A 70 -1.49 -0.70 5.27
C ILE A 70 -1.52 0.82 5.42
N ILE A 71 -1.38 1.31 6.62
CA ILE A 71 -1.37 2.75 6.88
C ILE A 71 0.07 3.23 6.94
N VAL A 72 0.43 4.11 6.02
CA VAL A 72 1.76 4.72 5.96
C VAL A 72 1.69 6.15 6.45
N SER A 73 2.53 6.52 7.41
CA SER A 73 2.59 7.87 7.94
C SER A 73 4.01 8.24 8.38
N THR A 74 4.25 9.52 8.61
CA THR A 74 5.46 10.02 9.24
C THR A 74 5.24 10.18 10.75
N PRO A 75 6.32 10.30 11.56
CA PRO A 75 6.18 10.46 13.03
C PRO A 75 5.51 11.74 13.50
N GLN A 76 5.25 12.70 12.60
CA GLN A 76 4.69 14.03 12.95
C GLN A 76 3.24 13.92 13.44
N LYS A 77 2.90 14.69 14.47
CA LYS A 77 1.54 14.71 15.04
C LYS A 77 0.46 15.03 14.02
N VAL A 78 0.72 15.92 13.06
CA VAL A 78 -0.24 16.30 12.01
C VAL A 78 -0.52 15.10 11.09
N ALA A 79 0.54 14.43 10.61
CA ALA A 79 0.40 13.23 9.79
C ALA A 79 -0.30 12.09 10.54
N LEU A 80 0.00 11.91 11.82
CA LEU A 80 -0.65 10.90 12.66
C LEU A 80 -2.15 11.19 12.87
N ALA A 81 -2.55 12.46 12.91
CA ALA A 81 -3.98 12.81 12.99
C ALA A 81 -4.74 12.38 11.73
N ASP A 82 -4.13 12.54 10.55
CA ASP A 82 -4.73 12.07 9.29
C ASP A 82 -4.68 10.55 9.16
N ALA A 83 -3.59 9.91 9.57
CA ALA A 83 -3.49 8.45 9.64
C ALA A 83 -4.60 7.86 10.51
N ARG A 84 -4.93 8.48 11.65
CA ARG A 84 -6.01 8.08 12.54
C ARG A 84 -7.38 8.12 11.84
N LYS A 85 -7.66 9.20 11.07
CA LYS A 85 -8.90 9.29 10.27
C LYS A 85 -8.96 8.19 9.21
N GLY A 86 -7.83 7.87 8.56
CA GLY A 86 -7.73 6.77 7.61
C GLY A 86 -8.04 5.42 8.26
N ILE A 87 -7.49 5.15 9.43
CA ILE A 87 -7.78 3.95 10.22
C ILE A 87 -9.28 3.86 10.51
N ASP A 88 -9.89 4.92 11.04
CA ASP A 88 -11.32 4.97 11.37
C ASP A 88 -12.19 4.72 10.13
N MET A 89 -11.81 5.26 8.97
CA MET A 89 -12.51 5.02 7.71
C MET A 89 -12.52 3.53 7.32
N TYR A 90 -11.37 2.85 7.39
CA TYR A 90 -11.27 1.43 7.03
C TYR A 90 -11.96 0.50 8.03
N LEU A 91 -11.95 0.86 9.31
CA LEU A 91 -12.60 0.09 10.38
C LEU A 91 -14.10 0.35 10.51
N ASN A 92 -14.64 1.35 9.81
CA ASN A 92 -16.07 1.65 9.81
C ASN A 92 -16.88 0.42 9.38
N ASP A 93 -18.00 0.14 10.05
CA ASP A 93 -18.85 -1.03 9.82
C ASP A 93 -19.31 -1.21 8.37
N LYS A 94 -19.47 -0.10 7.63
CA LYS A 94 -19.86 -0.12 6.21
C LYS A 94 -18.72 -0.48 5.27
N VAL A 95 -17.49 -0.30 5.69
CA VAL A 95 -16.26 -0.54 4.92
C VAL A 95 -15.63 -1.85 5.34
N ASN A 96 -15.41 -2.03 6.63
CA ASN A 96 -14.93 -3.24 7.28
C ASN A 96 -13.72 -3.90 6.61
N VAL A 97 -12.69 -3.09 6.32
CA VAL A 97 -11.41 -3.57 5.79
C VAL A 97 -10.40 -3.69 6.92
N PRO A 98 -9.82 -4.88 7.14
CA PRO A 98 -8.84 -5.05 8.20
C PRO A 98 -7.58 -4.21 7.97
N ILE A 99 -7.07 -3.58 9.02
CA ILE A 99 -5.77 -2.92 8.99
C ILE A 99 -4.68 -3.97 9.25
N LEU A 100 -3.78 -4.15 8.28
CA LEU A 100 -2.65 -5.08 8.41
C LEU A 100 -1.58 -4.55 9.36
N GLY A 101 -1.46 -3.25 9.45
CA GLY A 101 -0.59 -2.54 10.35
C GLY A 101 -0.17 -1.16 9.84
N LEU A 102 0.69 -0.51 10.62
CA LEU A 102 1.24 0.81 10.34
C LEU A 102 2.69 0.69 9.85
N VAL A 103 3.06 1.62 8.98
CA VAL A 103 4.44 1.84 8.54
C VAL A 103 4.84 3.25 8.92
N GLU A 104 5.92 3.40 9.67
CA GLU A 104 6.52 4.69 9.97
C GLU A 104 7.54 5.02 8.89
N ASN A 105 7.15 5.88 7.94
CA ASN A 105 8.04 6.38 6.90
C ASN A 105 8.80 7.61 7.42
N MET A 106 9.99 7.86 6.87
CA MET A 106 10.87 8.98 7.30
C MET A 106 11.16 8.94 8.81
N ALA A 107 11.33 7.73 9.35
CA ALA A 107 11.46 7.51 10.79
C ALA A 107 12.71 8.17 11.38
N TRP A 108 13.82 8.17 10.66
CA TRP A 108 15.07 8.88 11.00
C TRP A 108 15.91 9.14 9.77
N PHE A 109 16.83 10.03 9.88
CA PHE A 109 17.88 10.29 8.89
C PHE A 109 19.23 9.81 9.41
N THR A 110 20.02 9.16 8.56
CA THR A 110 21.40 8.75 8.85
C THR A 110 22.31 9.31 7.76
N PRO A 111 23.23 10.26 8.09
CA PRO A 111 24.23 10.76 7.15
C PRO A 111 25.21 9.67 6.74
N LYS A 112 25.71 9.74 5.51
CA LYS A 112 26.72 8.78 5.00
C LYS A 112 28.02 8.83 5.82
N GLU A 113 28.38 10.03 6.29
CA GLU A 113 29.60 10.30 7.07
C GLU A 113 29.49 9.79 8.51
N LEU A 114 28.29 9.59 9.02
CA LEU A 114 28.02 9.18 10.39
C LEU A 114 26.97 8.06 10.42
N PRO A 115 27.29 6.86 9.93
CA PRO A 115 26.32 5.77 9.72
C PRO A 115 25.70 5.25 11.03
N GLU A 116 26.36 5.48 12.17
CA GLU A 116 25.84 5.07 13.48
C GLU A 116 24.85 6.07 14.09
N ASN A 117 24.75 7.30 13.52
CA ASN A 117 23.92 8.35 14.07
C ASN A 117 22.54 8.35 13.42
N LYS A 118 21.51 8.50 14.28
CA LYS A 118 20.11 8.62 13.84
C LYS A 118 19.57 9.99 14.28
N TYR A 119 19.11 10.75 13.31
CA TYR A 119 18.50 12.06 13.52
C TYR A 119 17.00 11.98 13.26
N PHE A 120 16.18 12.24 14.27
CA PHE A 120 14.72 12.16 14.21
C PHE A 120 14.12 13.49 13.76
N LEU A 121 14.22 13.80 12.46
CA LEU A 121 13.84 15.09 11.89
C LEU A 121 12.33 15.39 12.03
N PHE A 122 11.50 14.36 11.99
CA PHE A 122 10.04 14.46 12.05
C PHE A 122 9.45 13.96 13.37
N GLY A 123 10.27 13.78 14.39
CA GLY A 123 9.88 13.17 15.67
C GLY A 123 10.28 11.71 15.76
N LYS A 124 10.06 11.12 16.92
CA LYS A 124 10.49 9.76 17.24
C LYS A 124 9.31 8.89 17.62
N ASP A 125 9.25 7.68 17.04
CA ASP A 125 8.30 6.62 17.41
C ASP A 125 6.82 7.04 17.32
N GLY A 126 6.46 8.00 16.47
CA GLY A 126 5.10 8.53 16.37
C GLY A 126 4.08 7.45 15.92
N CYS A 127 4.36 6.77 14.80
CA CYS A 127 3.51 5.67 14.33
C CYS A 127 3.56 4.46 15.26
N LYS A 128 4.69 4.20 15.91
CA LYS A 128 4.82 3.12 16.89
C LYS A 128 3.89 3.33 18.08
N ASN A 129 3.81 4.57 18.57
CA ASN A 129 2.91 4.91 19.67
C ASN A 129 1.45 4.84 19.23
N LEU A 130 1.12 5.33 18.03
CA LEU A 130 -0.22 5.22 17.44
C LEU A 130 -0.62 3.75 17.24
N ALA A 131 0.28 2.92 16.73
CA ALA A 131 0.06 1.50 16.55
C ALA A 131 -0.29 0.81 17.87
N LYS A 132 0.47 1.12 18.95
CA LYS A 132 0.21 0.61 20.28
C LYS A 132 -1.14 1.06 20.82
N GLU A 133 -1.49 2.34 20.64
CA GLU A 133 -2.77 2.91 21.10
C GLU A 133 -3.97 2.26 20.38
N MET A 134 -3.84 1.98 19.08
CA MET A 134 -4.89 1.39 18.27
C MET A 134 -4.87 -0.15 18.25
N GLU A 135 -4.00 -0.78 19.05
CA GLU A 135 -3.79 -2.23 19.08
C GLU A 135 -3.46 -2.84 17.71
N LEU A 136 -2.74 -2.10 16.88
CA LEU A 136 -2.34 -2.50 15.54
C LEU A 136 -0.82 -2.82 15.50
N PRO A 137 -0.37 -3.73 14.63
CA PRO A 137 1.06 -3.99 14.48
C PRO A 137 1.78 -2.82 13.79
N LEU A 138 3.00 -2.51 14.26
CA LEU A 138 3.96 -1.73 13.50
C LEU A 138 4.71 -2.68 12.55
N LEU A 139 4.52 -2.53 11.25
CA LEU A 139 5.08 -3.42 10.23
C LEU A 139 6.54 -3.10 9.93
N ALA A 140 6.88 -1.83 9.84
CA ALA A 140 8.25 -1.37 9.58
C ALA A 140 8.44 0.11 9.95
N GLN A 141 9.71 0.48 10.12
CA GLN A 141 10.18 1.86 10.17
C GLN A 141 11.18 2.05 9.03
N ILE A 142 10.91 3.00 8.13
CA ILE A 142 11.71 3.27 6.93
C ILE A 142 12.54 4.54 7.15
N PRO A 143 13.87 4.50 7.06
CA PRO A 143 14.70 5.68 7.22
C PRO A 143 14.64 6.61 6.00
N ILE A 144 15.04 7.87 6.19
CA ILE A 144 15.38 8.78 5.09
C ILE A 144 16.84 8.52 4.71
N VAL A 145 17.08 8.24 3.43
CA VAL A 145 18.43 8.12 2.86
C VAL A 145 18.45 8.83 1.52
N GLN A 146 19.52 9.55 1.25
CA GLN A 146 19.69 10.29 0.01
C GLN A 146 19.49 9.40 -1.23
N GLY A 147 20.00 8.16 -1.20
CA GLY A 147 19.88 7.20 -2.29
C GLY A 147 18.44 6.80 -2.65
N ILE A 148 17.43 7.07 -1.80
CA ILE A 148 16.01 6.86 -2.16
C ILE A 148 15.58 7.88 -3.22
N CYS A 149 15.98 9.16 -3.05
CA CYS A 149 15.68 10.22 -3.99
C CYS A 149 16.40 9.96 -5.32
N GLU A 150 17.70 9.74 -5.28
CA GLU A 150 18.53 9.47 -6.45
C GLU A 150 17.99 8.28 -7.27
N SER A 151 17.70 7.18 -6.62
CA SER A 151 17.15 5.98 -7.27
C SER A 151 15.74 6.19 -7.83
N GLY A 152 14.94 7.04 -7.19
CA GLY A 152 13.62 7.44 -7.66
C GLY A 152 13.70 8.22 -8.96
N ASP A 153 14.59 9.23 -9.03
CA ASP A 153 14.81 10.06 -10.21
C ASP A 153 15.37 9.24 -11.38
N GLU A 154 16.21 8.26 -11.12
CA GLU A 154 16.76 7.33 -12.12
C GLU A 154 15.77 6.23 -12.54
N GLY A 155 14.62 6.13 -11.90
CA GLY A 155 13.63 5.08 -12.14
C GLY A 155 14.12 3.68 -11.76
N VAL A 156 15.04 3.59 -10.80
CA VAL A 156 15.56 2.35 -10.21
C VAL A 156 15.02 2.23 -8.79
N PRO A 157 14.16 1.25 -8.47
CA PRO A 157 13.62 1.14 -7.11
C PRO A 157 14.72 0.91 -6.08
N ALA A 158 14.70 1.68 -4.98
CA ALA A 158 15.68 1.58 -3.89
C ALA A 158 15.76 0.15 -3.28
N ALA A 159 14.68 -0.62 -3.41
CA ALA A 159 14.62 -2.01 -2.93
C ALA A 159 15.43 -3.02 -3.77
N VAL A 160 15.92 -2.63 -4.97
CA VAL A 160 16.71 -3.53 -5.83
C VAL A 160 18.13 -3.73 -5.30
N ASN A 161 18.70 -2.73 -4.63
CA ASN A 161 20.00 -2.86 -3.99
C ASN A 161 19.84 -3.54 -2.62
N THR A 162 19.86 -4.87 -2.62
CA THR A 162 19.59 -5.71 -1.44
C THR A 162 20.55 -5.50 -0.26
N GLU A 163 21.71 -4.92 -0.48
CA GLU A 163 22.70 -4.63 0.58
C GLU A 163 22.40 -3.33 1.32
N SER A 164 21.52 -2.47 0.77
CA SER A 164 21.19 -1.20 1.39
C SER A 164 20.26 -1.38 2.60
N ILE A 165 20.43 -0.53 3.61
CA ILE A 165 19.54 -0.44 4.78
C ILE A 165 18.07 -0.24 4.36
N VAL A 166 17.86 0.52 3.29
CA VAL A 166 16.54 0.81 2.73
C VAL A 166 15.91 -0.45 2.15
N ALA A 167 16.64 -1.18 1.31
CA ALA A 167 16.14 -2.42 0.73
C ALA A 167 15.81 -3.46 1.80
N GLN A 168 16.64 -3.58 2.83
CA GLN A 168 16.37 -4.44 3.98
C GLN A 168 15.11 -4.02 4.73
N SER A 169 14.87 -2.72 4.89
CA SER A 169 13.66 -2.18 5.52
C SER A 169 12.42 -2.52 4.70
N PHE A 170 12.46 -2.36 3.37
CA PHE A 170 11.36 -2.75 2.48
C PHE A 170 11.13 -4.26 2.44
N LEU A 171 12.19 -5.06 2.45
CA LEU A 171 12.08 -6.51 2.51
C LEU A 171 11.43 -6.97 3.82
N SER A 172 11.85 -6.40 4.95
CA SER A 172 11.25 -6.64 6.26
C SER A 172 9.77 -6.26 6.29
N LEU A 173 9.42 -5.11 5.68
CA LEU A 173 8.02 -4.69 5.52
C LEU A 173 7.23 -5.74 4.72
N ALA A 174 7.73 -6.15 3.56
CA ALA A 174 7.05 -7.15 2.72
C ALA A 174 6.84 -8.47 3.47
N GLN A 175 7.85 -8.96 4.18
CA GLN A 175 7.77 -10.15 5.01
C GLN A 175 6.74 -10.01 6.13
N SER A 176 6.72 -8.86 6.80
CA SER A 176 5.76 -8.56 7.87
C SER A 176 4.33 -8.59 7.32
N VAL A 177 4.07 -7.97 6.18
CA VAL A 177 2.75 -7.96 5.52
C VAL A 177 2.30 -9.38 5.18
N VAL A 178 3.15 -10.16 4.49
CA VAL A 178 2.81 -11.53 4.03
C VAL A 178 2.56 -12.48 5.20
N THR A 179 3.17 -12.23 6.35
CA THR A 179 3.02 -13.06 7.55
C THR A 179 1.85 -12.66 8.44
N THR A 180 1.13 -11.58 8.13
CA THR A 180 -0.06 -11.21 8.91
C THR A 180 -1.12 -12.33 8.90
N PRO A 181 -1.90 -12.50 9.99
CA PRO A 181 -2.91 -13.56 10.06
C PRO A 181 -3.93 -13.51 8.93
N VAL A 182 -4.31 -12.31 8.49
CA VAL A 182 -5.25 -12.09 7.38
C VAL A 182 -4.68 -12.64 6.07
N CYS A 183 -3.42 -12.32 5.77
CA CYS A 183 -2.73 -12.81 4.59
C CYS A 183 -2.51 -14.33 4.63
N ARG A 184 -2.14 -14.89 5.77
CA ARG A 184 -1.96 -16.34 5.95
C ARG A 184 -3.25 -17.14 5.71
N ARG A 185 -4.39 -16.70 6.22
CA ARG A 185 -5.69 -17.38 6.05
C ARG A 185 -6.07 -17.50 4.57
N ARG A 186 -5.89 -16.45 3.77
CA ARG A 186 -6.20 -16.51 2.33
C ARG A 186 -5.24 -17.42 1.57
N ARG A 187 -3.98 -17.53 1.98
CA ARG A 187 -3.01 -18.43 1.36
C ARG A 187 -3.38 -19.91 1.56
N SER A 188 -3.84 -20.29 2.76
CA SER A 188 -4.29 -21.64 3.06
C SER A 188 -5.58 -22.02 2.29
N SER A 189 -6.50 -21.08 2.10
CA SER A 189 -7.72 -21.34 1.33
C SER A 189 -7.48 -21.57 -0.18
N ARG A 190 -6.41 -21.02 -0.76
CA ARG A 190 -6.02 -21.29 -2.15
C ARG A 190 -5.49 -22.71 -2.35
N SER A 191 -4.76 -23.27 -1.40
CA SER A 191 -4.19 -24.61 -1.51
C SER A 191 -5.24 -25.72 -1.48
N THR A 192 -6.43 -25.45 -0.94
CA THR A 192 -7.54 -26.40 -0.86
C THR A 192 -8.45 -26.39 -2.09
N THR A 193 -8.45 -25.33 -2.89
CA THR A 193 -9.34 -25.19 -4.05
C THR A 193 -8.75 -25.79 -5.36
N SER A 194 -7.50 -26.21 -5.35
CA SER A 194 -6.85 -26.84 -6.52
C SER A 194 -7.18 -28.32 -6.73
N ARG A 195 -8.04 -28.91 -5.89
CA ARG A 195 -8.53 -30.28 -6.07
C ARG A 195 -10.03 -30.30 -6.40
N GLY A 196 -10.31 -30.25 -7.70
CA GLY A 196 -11.51 -30.81 -8.35
C GLY A 196 -12.87 -30.28 -7.87
N GLY A 197 -13.43 -29.34 -8.60
CA GLY A 197 -14.85 -28.99 -8.50
C GLY A 197 -15.21 -27.95 -9.53
N SER A 198 -15.93 -28.35 -10.58
CA SER A 198 -16.58 -27.49 -11.56
C SER A 198 -17.61 -26.61 -10.84
N LEU A 199 -17.40 -25.28 -10.85
CA LEU A 199 -18.35 -24.29 -10.36
C LEU A 199 -19.13 -23.67 -11.51
N PRO A 200 -20.44 -23.38 -11.34
CA PRO A 200 -21.30 -22.87 -12.39
C PRO A 200 -20.97 -21.42 -12.75
N LEU A 201 -21.07 -21.15 -14.05
CA LEU A 201 -20.99 -19.83 -14.67
C LEU A 201 -22.05 -18.89 -14.08
N LEU A 202 -21.64 -17.93 -13.28
CA LEU A 202 -22.40 -16.72 -12.97
C LEU A 202 -21.68 -15.55 -13.62
N SER A 203 -22.40 -14.87 -14.52
CA SER A 203 -21.98 -13.72 -15.30
C SER A 203 -21.90 -12.43 -14.49
N THR A 204 -20.86 -12.30 -13.70
CA THR A 204 -20.36 -11.06 -13.09
C THR A 204 -18.85 -11.10 -13.13
N PRO A 205 -18.11 -9.98 -13.19
CA PRO A 205 -16.66 -10.02 -13.29
C PRO A 205 -16.00 -10.50 -11.99
N ALA A 206 -16.40 -11.69 -11.53
CA ALA A 206 -15.91 -12.37 -10.34
C ALA A 206 -14.52 -13.00 -10.52
N SER A 207 -13.90 -12.84 -11.72
CA SER A 207 -12.52 -13.30 -11.96
C SER A 207 -11.47 -12.50 -11.20
N TRP A 208 -11.82 -11.32 -10.70
CA TRP A 208 -10.96 -10.41 -9.95
C TRP A 208 -10.78 -10.75 -8.47
N ALA A 209 -11.47 -11.77 -7.98
CA ALA A 209 -11.44 -12.17 -6.56
C ALA A 209 -10.17 -12.95 -6.15
N LYS A 210 -9.17 -13.08 -7.02
CA LYS A 210 -8.03 -13.97 -6.80
C LYS A 210 -6.71 -13.33 -6.37
N PRO A 211 -6.32 -12.11 -6.76
CA PRO A 211 -5.10 -11.51 -6.25
C PRO A 211 -5.30 -10.98 -4.82
N TRP A 212 -4.20 -10.91 -4.09
CA TRP A 212 -4.13 -10.23 -2.81
C TRP A 212 -4.24 -8.73 -3.06
N CYS A 213 -5.37 -8.14 -2.72
CA CYS A 213 -5.58 -6.71 -2.88
C CYS A 213 -5.20 -6.01 -1.58
N LEU A 214 -4.13 -5.23 -1.63
CA LEU A 214 -3.61 -4.44 -0.52
C LEU A 214 -3.81 -2.96 -0.85
N CYS A 215 -4.42 -2.20 0.04
CA CYS A 215 -4.44 -0.74 -0.06
C CYS A 215 -3.31 -0.16 0.78
N LEU A 216 -2.53 0.73 0.19
CA LEU A 216 -1.62 1.62 0.89
C LEU A 216 -2.37 2.93 1.12
N GLY A 217 -2.66 3.26 2.37
CA GLY A 217 -3.31 4.52 2.75
C GLY A 217 -2.32 5.41 3.49
N LEU A 218 -2.29 6.70 3.13
CA LEU A 218 -1.57 7.75 3.84
C LEU A 218 -2.45 8.35 4.91
#